data_6d103ef5ec7f2e60d71bd2c9c9136cfb
#
_entry.id   6d103ef5ec7f2e60d71bd2c9c9136cfb
#
_cell.length_a   1.000
_cell.length_b   1.000
_cell.length_c   1.000
_cell.angle_alpha   90.00
_cell.angle_beta   90.00
_cell.angle_gamma   90.00
#
_symmetry.space_group_name_H-M   'P 1'
#
loop_
_entity.id
_entity.type
_entity.pdbx_description
1 polymer ?
#
loop_
_entity_poly.entity_id
_entity_poly.type
_entity_poly.pdbx_seq_one_letter_code
_entity_poly.pdbx_strand_id
1 'polypeptide(L)'
;LLQAASDIATDQGVPAVTLDAVAERAGVTKGALQYHFANKQGLLDALFEQTLTRFEQQMHMRIAEGVAQGAPKHGAAARAYLRTTLDETSPAASTNVLRVLVAAMMTDPAIRERYAAPMRKWTRPDPLPLEAAARLMICRLAADGLWISDLLGYQNMPTRLRAEVVRQLEQLALAKD
;
A
#
# COMPACT_ATOMS: atom_id res chain seq x y z
N LEU A 1 0.99 2.11 -20.27
CA LEU A 1 1.76 0.87 -20.06
C LEU A 1 1.50 0.31 -18.67
N LEU A 2 1.72 1.06 -17.59
CA LEU A 2 1.49 0.59 -16.21
C LEU A 2 0.03 0.22 -15.95
N GLN A 3 -0.92 0.96 -16.54
CA GLN A 3 -2.34 0.60 -16.46
C GLN A 3 -2.62 -0.76 -17.12
N ALA A 4 -2.07 -1.01 -18.31
CA ALA A 4 -2.22 -2.29 -18.99
C ALA A 4 -1.65 -3.46 -18.17
N ALA A 5 -0.51 -3.26 -17.50
CA ALA A 5 0.04 -4.27 -16.60
C ALA A 5 -0.84 -4.53 -15.38
N SER A 6 -1.42 -3.47 -14.81
CA SER A 6 -2.40 -3.57 -13.72
C SER A 6 -3.66 -4.35 -14.14
N ASP A 7 -4.20 -4.06 -15.33
CA ASP A 7 -5.39 -4.71 -15.86
C ASP A 7 -5.16 -6.21 -16.10
N ILE A 8 -3.98 -6.57 -16.67
CA ILE A 8 -3.61 -7.99 -16.86
C ILE A 8 -3.49 -8.69 -15.50
N ALA A 9 -2.86 -8.04 -14.52
CA ALA A 9 -2.75 -8.61 -13.17
C ALA A 9 -4.12 -8.86 -12.53
N THR A 10 -5.08 -7.98 -12.81
CA THR A 10 -6.47 -8.09 -12.36
C THR A 10 -7.19 -9.27 -13.00
N ASP A 11 -7.13 -9.33 -14.32
CA ASP A 11 -7.95 -10.25 -15.13
C ASP A 11 -7.39 -11.68 -15.11
N GLN A 12 -6.06 -11.84 -15.12
CA GLN A 12 -5.36 -13.10 -15.41
C GLN A 12 -4.33 -13.49 -14.34
N GLY A 13 -4.14 -12.63 -13.34
CA GLY A 13 -3.17 -12.85 -12.24
C GLY A 13 -1.73 -12.42 -12.59
N VAL A 14 -0.91 -12.41 -11.54
CA VAL A 14 0.50 -11.94 -11.59
C VAL A 14 1.39 -12.68 -12.60
N PRO A 15 1.28 -14.02 -12.77
CA PRO A 15 2.11 -14.73 -13.74
C PRO A 15 1.91 -14.26 -15.18
N ALA A 16 0.70 -13.82 -15.53
CA ALA A 16 0.35 -13.34 -16.86
C ALA A 16 0.94 -11.95 -17.20
N VAL A 17 1.45 -11.21 -16.22
CA VAL A 17 2.13 -9.92 -16.45
C VAL A 17 3.48 -10.18 -17.08
N THR A 18 3.52 -10.17 -18.42
CA THR A 18 4.74 -10.28 -19.24
C THR A 18 4.88 -9.03 -20.10
N LEU A 19 6.09 -8.75 -20.59
CA LEU A 19 6.28 -7.62 -21.50
C LEU A 19 5.44 -7.77 -22.78
N ASP A 20 5.32 -8.97 -23.30
CA ASP A 20 4.52 -9.24 -24.50
C ASP A 20 3.03 -8.97 -24.27
N ALA A 21 2.46 -9.51 -23.17
CA ALA A 21 1.06 -9.29 -22.82
C ALA A 21 0.77 -7.81 -22.56
N VAL A 22 1.70 -7.10 -21.90
CA VAL A 22 1.53 -5.66 -21.63
C VAL A 22 1.62 -4.84 -22.92
N ALA A 23 2.52 -5.17 -23.83
CA ALA A 23 2.63 -4.50 -25.13
C ALA A 23 1.35 -4.67 -25.93
N GLU A 24 0.84 -5.91 -26.02
CA GLU A 24 -0.42 -6.25 -26.69
C GLU A 24 -1.61 -5.49 -26.09
N ARG A 25 -1.77 -5.56 -24.76
CA ARG A 25 -2.87 -4.87 -24.04
C ARG A 25 -2.81 -3.35 -24.19
N ALA A 26 -1.60 -2.78 -24.24
CA ALA A 26 -1.40 -1.35 -24.40
C ALA A 26 -1.46 -0.86 -25.87
N GLY A 27 -1.56 -1.76 -26.84
CA GLY A 27 -1.57 -1.42 -28.25
C GLY A 27 -0.25 -0.86 -28.77
N VAL A 28 0.89 -1.28 -28.18
CA VAL A 28 2.23 -0.85 -28.59
C VAL A 28 3.06 -2.04 -29.04
N THR A 29 4.16 -1.77 -29.78
CA THR A 29 5.11 -2.82 -30.14
C THR A 29 5.95 -3.25 -28.93
N LYS A 30 6.41 -4.51 -28.92
CA LYS A 30 7.35 -5.01 -27.89
C LYS A 30 8.60 -4.14 -27.79
N GLY A 31 9.15 -3.69 -28.95
CA GLY A 31 10.31 -2.81 -28.99
C GLY A 31 10.06 -1.45 -28.31
N ALA A 32 8.89 -0.86 -28.54
CA ALA A 32 8.50 0.37 -27.86
C ALA A 32 8.36 0.18 -26.33
N LEU A 33 7.81 -0.95 -25.89
CA LEU A 33 7.75 -1.27 -24.47
C LEU A 33 9.14 -1.49 -23.88
N GLN A 34 10.01 -2.24 -24.57
CA GLN A 34 11.38 -2.52 -24.13
C GLN A 34 12.26 -1.27 -24.05
N TYR A 35 11.94 -0.23 -24.81
CA TYR A 35 12.59 1.07 -24.67
C TYR A 35 12.33 1.68 -23.28
N HIS A 36 11.13 1.47 -22.71
CA HIS A 36 10.75 1.96 -21.39
C HIS A 36 11.12 1.01 -20.26
N PHE A 37 11.00 -0.30 -20.50
CA PHE A 37 11.22 -1.35 -19.50
C PHE A 37 12.07 -2.47 -20.09
N ALA A 38 13.36 -2.48 -19.77
CA ALA A 38 14.31 -3.47 -20.31
C ALA A 38 13.89 -4.92 -20.03
N ASN A 39 13.17 -5.16 -18.94
CA ASN A 39 12.71 -6.49 -18.52
C ASN A 39 11.48 -6.37 -17.58
N LYS A 40 10.94 -7.54 -17.19
CA LYS A 40 9.81 -7.62 -16.24
C LYS A 40 10.11 -6.94 -14.91
N GLN A 41 11.34 -7.03 -14.40
CA GLN A 41 11.72 -6.38 -13.15
C GLN A 41 11.60 -4.86 -13.25
N GLY A 42 12.06 -4.23 -14.33
CA GLY A 42 11.92 -2.79 -14.54
C GLY A 42 10.45 -2.35 -14.59
N LEU A 43 9.56 -3.17 -15.14
CA LEU A 43 8.12 -2.93 -15.11
C LEU A 43 7.55 -3.00 -13.68
N LEU A 44 7.96 -4.01 -12.90
CA LEU A 44 7.53 -4.16 -11.50
C LEU A 44 8.05 -3.00 -10.62
N ASP A 45 9.29 -2.59 -10.83
CA ASP A 45 9.89 -1.44 -10.13
C ASP A 45 9.10 -0.15 -10.41
N ALA A 46 8.72 0.10 -11.66
CA ALA A 46 7.93 1.27 -12.03
C ALA A 46 6.50 1.22 -11.43
N LEU A 47 5.87 0.05 -11.38
CA LEU A 47 4.59 -0.15 -10.70
C LEU A 47 4.71 0.13 -9.19
N PHE A 48 5.77 -0.34 -8.57
CA PHE A 48 6.04 -0.09 -7.16
C PHE A 48 6.26 1.41 -6.89
N GLU A 49 7.12 2.07 -7.67
CA GLU A 49 7.39 3.50 -7.52
C GLU A 49 6.13 4.35 -7.68
N GLN A 50 5.27 4.03 -8.66
CA GLN A 50 4.00 4.71 -8.83
C GLN A 50 3.09 4.53 -7.60
N THR A 51 3.02 3.31 -7.07
CA THR A 51 2.22 2.98 -5.90
C THR A 51 2.76 3.67 -4.66
N LEU A 52 4.08 3.64 -4.46
CA LEU A 52 4.76 4.30 -3.34
C LEU A 52 4.55 5.82 -3.38
N THR A 53 4.73 6.44 -4.55
CA THR A 53 4.53 7.88 -4.72
C THR A 53 3.12 8.30 -4.34
N ARG A 54 2.11 7.54 -4.78
CA ARG A 54 0.71 7.79 -4.41
C ARG A 54 0.48 7.64 -2.91
N PHE A 55 1.00 6.58 -2.32
CA PHE A 55 0.92 6.35 -0.89
C PHE A 55 1.57 7.50 -0.10
N GLU A 56 2.75 7.93 -0.48
CA GLU A 56 3.47 9.04 0.18
C GLU A 56 2.73 10.38 0.07
N GLN A 57 2.16 10.67 -1.10
CA GLN A 57 1.33 11.86 -1.28
C GLN A 57 0.12 11.84 -0.35
N GLN A 58 -0.58 10.71 -0.24
CA GLN A 58 -1.70 10.56 0.67
C GLN A 58 -1.27 10.68 2.14
N MET A 59 -0.14 10.08 2.52
CA MET A 59 0.42 10.20 3.86
C MET A 59 0.67 11.67 4.24
N HIS A 60 1.35 12.42 3.37
CA HIS A 60 1.65 13.83 3.62
C HIS A 60 0.37 14.69 3.70
N MET A 61 -0.58 14.46 2.79
CA MET A 61 -1.87 15.15 2.78
C MET A 61 -2.64 14.90 4.09
N ARG A 62 -2.77 13.64 4.53
CA ARG A 62 -3.50 13.28 5.76
C ARG A 62 -2.81 13.77 7.02
N ILE A 63 -1.48 13.83 7.04
CA ILE A 63 -0.74 14.45 8.16
C ILE A 63 -1.08 15.94 8.24
N ALA A 64 -1.01 16.65 7.11
CA ALA A 64 -1.30 18.09 7.05
C ALA A 64 -2.75 18.40 7.43
N GLU A 65 -3.72 17.66 6.92
CA GLU A 65 -5.14 17.79 7.25
C GLU A 65 -5.40 17.55 8.74
N GLY A 66 -4.84 16.48 9.29
CA GLY A 66 -5.00 16.16 10.72
C GLY A 66 -4.47 17.29 11.62
N VAL A 67 -3.29 17.83 11.29
CA VAL A 67 -2.70 18.96 12.04
C VAL A 67 -3.56 20.22 11.89
N ALA A 68 -4.05 20.52 10.70
CA ALA A 68 -4.93 21.68 10.45
C ALA A 68 -6.26 21.57 11.21
N GLN A 69 -6.75 20.37 11.44
CA GLN A 69 -7.96 20.08 12.25
C GLN A 69 -7.68 20.04 13.76
N GLY A 70 -6.48 20.38 14.21
CA GLY A 70 -6.10 20.42 15.63
C GLY A 70 -5.73 19.06 16.23
N ALA A 71 -5.54 18.01 15.42
CA ALA A 71 -5.05 16.74 15.94
C ALA A 71 -3.60 16.86 16.45
N PRO A 72 -3.23 16.12 17.50
CA PRO A 72 -1.88 16.18 18.05
C PRO A 72 -0.82 15.88 16.98
N LYS A 73 0.31 16.62 16.98
CA LYS A 73 1.43 16.35 16.07
C LYS A 73 2.08 14.99 16.34
N HIS A 74 2.17 14.60 17.62
CA HIS A 74 2.63 13.25 17.99
C HIS A 74 1.63 12.20 17.45
N GLY A 75 2.12 11.09 16.93
CA GLY A 75 1.31 10.05 16.31
C GLY A 75 0.63 10.42 14.98
N ALA A 76 0.88 11.63 14.43
CA ALA A 76 0.30 12.04 13.15
C ALA A 76 0.62 11.07 12.01
N ALA A 77 1.85 10.55 11.97
CA ALA A 77 2.26 9.56 10.98
C ALA A 77 1.49 8.22 11.15
N ALA A 78 1.29 7.75 12.37
CA ALA A 78 0.52 6.53 12.62
C ALA A 78 -0.95 6.66 12.22
N ARG A 79 -1.58 7.79 12.54
CA ARG A 79 -2.97 8.07 12.11
C ARG A 79 -3.11 8.19 10.60
N ALA A 80 -2.16 8.88 9.95
CA ALA A 80 -2.15 8.97 8.50
C ALA A 80 -1.94 7.60 7.86
N TYR A 81 -1.03 6.78 8.42
CA TYR A 81 -0.79 5.41 7.97
C TYR A 81 -2.06 4.56 8.04
N LEU A 82 -2.73 4.54 9.19
CA LEU A 82 -4.00 3.83 9.39
C LEU A 82 -5.03 4.21 8.31
N ARG A 83 -5.27 5.51 8.13
CA ARG A 83 -6.25 6.02 7.16
C ARG A 83 -5.86 5.77 5.72
N THR A 84 -4.57 5.89 5.38
CA THR A 84 -4.09 5.65 4.01
C THR A 84 -4.13 4.16 3.64
N THR A 85 -3.77 3.30 4.59
CA THR A 85 -3.76 1.83 4.39
C THR A 85 -5.18 1.26 4.27
N LEU A 86 -6.14 1.82 5.01
CA LEU A 86 -7.53 1.34 5.06
C LEU A 86 -8.50 2.16 4.19
N ASP A 87 -7.98 2.99 3.29
CA ASP A 87 -8.80 3.82 2.39
C ASP A 87 -9.58 2.94 1.40
N GLU A 88 -10.89 2.86 1.62
CA GLU A 88 -11.82 2.08 0.78
C GLU A 88 -12.07 2.73 -0.60
N THR A 89 -11.67 3.99 -0.77
CA THR A 89 -11.81 4.70 -2.06
C THR A 89 -10.70 4.38 -3.05
N SER A 90 -9.72 3.56 -2.63
CA SER A 90 -8.63 3.13 -3.51
C SER A 90 -9.20 2.30 -4.67
N PRO A 91 -8.90 2.64 -5.93
CA PRO A 91 -9.44 1.90 -7.08
C PRO A 91 -9.06 0.41 -7.02
N ALA A 92 -9.97 -0.47 -7.44
CA ALA A 92 -9.73 -1.92 -7.54
C ALA A 92 -8.43 -2.25 -8.33
N ALA A 93 -8.09 -1.44 -9.33
CA ALA A 93 -6.84 -1.53 -10.06
C ALA A 93 -5.60 -1.39 -9.16
N SER A 94 -5.65 -0.54 -8.12
CA SER A 94 -4.54 -0.40 -7.16
C SER A 94 -4.37 -1.66 -6.30
N THR A 95 -5.47 -2.30 -5.92
CA THR A 95 -5.45 -3.56 -5.14
C THR A 95 -4.75 -4.68 -5.91
N ASN A 96 -4.96 -4.76 -7.21
CA ASN A 96 -4.36 -5.81 -8.03
C ASN A 96 -2.87 -5.58 -8.29
N VAL A 97 -2.44 -4.34 -8.49
CA VAL A 97 -1.00 -3.99 -8.49
C VAL A 97 -0.35 -4.41 -7.17
N LEU A 98 -0.99 -4.14 -6.04
CA LEU A 98 -0.45 -4.53 -4.73
C LEU A 98 -0.34 -6.05 -4.58
N ARG A 99 -1.30 -6.83 -5.09
CA ARG A 99 -1.17 -8.31 -5.12
C ARG A 99 0.06 -8.77 -5.90
N VAL A 100 0.32 -8.14 -7.06
CA VAL A 100 1.52 -8.43 -7.87
C VAL A 100 2.79 -8.15 -7.07
N LEU A 101 2.86 -6.99 -6.44
CA LEU A 101 4.03 -6.56 -5.68
C LEU A 101 4.26 -7.45 -4.45
N VAL A 102 3.20 -7.76 -3.70
CA VAL A 102 3.28 -8.66 -2.54
C VAL A 102 3.72 -10.06 -2.96
N ALA A 103 3.17 -10.61 -4.03
CA ALA A 103 3.60 -11.92 -4.54
C ALA A 103 5.08 -11.93 -4.94
N ALA A 104 5.56 -10.87 -5.59
CA ALA A 104 6.97 -10.73 -5.93
C ALA A 104 7.86 -10.65 -4.68
N MET A 105 7.45 -9.89 -3.66
CA MET A 105 8.17 -9.79 -2.38
C MET A 105 8.24 -11.12 -1.62
N MET A 106 7.23 -11.96 -1.74
CA MET A 106 7.21 -13.28 -1.09
C MET A 106 8.11 -14.29 -1.77
N THR A 107 8.36 -14.15 -3.06
CA THR A 107 9.13 -15.11 -3.86
C THR A 107 10.60 -14.73 -4.04
N ASP A 108 10.95 -13.45 -3.92
CA ASP A 108 12.31 -12.95 -4.13
C ASP A 108 12.77 -12.05 -2.97
N PRO A 109 13.79 -12.48 -2.19
CA PRO A 109 14.34 -11.70 -1.09
C PRO A 109 14.93 -10.34 -1.52
N ALA A 110 15.50 -10.22 -2.73
CA ALA A 110 16.07 -8.98 -3.22
C ALA A 110 14.96 -7.96 -3.56
N ILE A 111 13.85 -8.43 -4.16
CA ILE A 111 12.66 -7.62 -4.41
C ILE A 111 12.05 -7.18 -3.08
N ARG A 112 11.94 -8.10 -2.11
CA ARG A 112 11.42 -7.78 -0.78
C ARG A 112 12.20 -6.65 -0.12
N GLU A 113 13.53 -6.74 -0.09
CA GLU A 113 14.36 -5.67 0.52
C GLU A 113 14.21 -4.36 -0.24
N ARG A 114 14.21 -4.38 -1.56
CA ARG A 114 14.05 -3.20 -2.42
C ARG A 114 12.73 -2.46 -2.14
N TYR A 115 11.63 -3.20 -1.98
CA TYR A 115 10.32 -2.59 -1.78
C TYR A 115 10.02 -2.29 -0.30
N ALA A 116 10.59 -3.04 0.64
CA ALA A 116 10.43 -2.77 2.06
C ALA A 116 11.23 -1.54 2.51
N ALA A 117 12.43 -1.31 1.96
CA ALA A 117 13.32 -0.24 2.41
C ALA A 117 12.66 1.16 2.39
N PRO A 118 11.98 1.61 1.31
CA PRO A 118 11.30 2.90 1.29
C PRO A 118 10.13 3.00 2.27
N MET A 119 9.49 1.87 2.61
CA MET A 119 8.36 1.84 3.53
C MET A 119 8.78 1.99 4.99
N ARG A 120 10.04 1.68 5.35
CA ARG A 120 10.52 1.72 6.74
C ARG A 120 10.35 3.07 7.42
N LYS A 121 10.42 4.18 6.69
CA LYS A 121 10.20 5.52 7.26
C LYS A 121 8.78 5.71 7.80
N TRP A 122 7.78 5.02 7.24
CA TRP A 122 6.39 5.08 7.62
C TRP A 122 5.99 4.05 8.68
N THR A 123 6.72 2.94 8.74
CA THR A 123 6.44 1.80 9.65
C THR A 123 7.28 1.82 10.91
N ARG A 124 8.31 2.68 11.00
CA ARG A 124 9.14 2.79 12.22
C ARG A 124 8.32 3.25 13.42
N PRO A 125 8.72 2.85 14.64
CA PRO A 125 8.11 3.36 15.88
C PRO A 125 8.18 4.89 15.96
N ASP A 126 7.13 5.50 16.51
CA ASP A 126 7.17 6.92 16.85
C ASP A 126 8.13 7.17 18.02
N PRO A 127 8.87 8.30 18.03
CA PRO A 127 9.81 8.65 19.11
C PRO A 127 9.04 9.16 20.33
N LEU A 128 8.31 8.27 21.00
CA LEU A 128 7.42 8.53 22.14
C LEU A 128 7.77 7.57 23.29
N PRO A 129 7.28 7.80 24.52
CA PRO A 129 7.35 6.81 25.58
C PRO A 129 6.85 5.44 25.14
N LEU A 130 7.41 4.37 25.73
CA LEU A 130 7.18 2.99 25.28
C LEU A 130 5.71 2.62 25.09
N GLU A 131 4.86 3.03 26.03
CA GLU A 131 3.42 2.71 26.00
C GLU A 131 2.72 3.41 24.84
N ALA A 132 2.96 4.69 24.62
CA ALA A 132 2.42 5.44 23.49
C ALA A 132 2.95 4.92 22.14
N ALA A 133 4.25 4.64 22.05
CA ALA A 133 4.84 4.05 20.85
C ALA A 133 4.25 2.67 20.54
N ALA A 134 4.05 1.83 21.55
CA ALA A 134 3.44 0.52 21.40
C ALA A 134 1.98 0.61 20.93
N ARG A 135 1.19 1.53 21.50
CA ARG A 135 -0.19 1.79 21.11
C ARG A 135 -0.30 2.18 19.64
N LEU A 136 0.55 3.11 19.18
CA LEU A 136 0.57 3.53 17.78
C LEU A 136 1.08 2.42 16.84
N MET A 137 1.99 1.58 17.32
CA MET A 137 2.46 0.42 16.57
C MET A 137 1.34 -0.63 16.41
N ILE A 138 0.53 -0.87 17.44
CA ILE A 138 -0.66 -1.74 17.35
C ILE A 138 -1.60 -1.23 16.26
N CYS A 139 -1.83 0.08 16.16
CA CYS A 139 -2.66 0.65 15.09
C CYS A 139 -2.10 0.36 13.69
N ARG A 140 -0.78 0.49 13.48
CA ARG A 140 -0.15 0.17 12.20
C ARG A 140 -0.26 -1.32 11.86
N LEU A 141 0.09 -2.19 12.80
CA LEU A 141 0.01 -3.63 12.61
C LEU A 141 -1.42 -4.12 12.35
N ALA A 142 -2.41 -3.51 13.02
CA ALA A 142 -3.82 -3.81 12.77
C ALA A 142 -4.27 -3.32 11.38
N ALA A 143 -3.79 -2.15 10.94
CA ALA A 143 -4.06 -1.66 9.59
C ALA A 143 -3.46 -2.59 8.53
N ASP A 144 -2.21 -3.02 8.70
CA ASP A 144 -1.57 -4.00 7.82
C ASP A 144 -2.31 -5.34 7.79
N GLY A 145 -2.76 -5.82 8.96
CA GLY A 145 -3.54 -7.05 9.07
C GLY A 145 -4.89 -6.97 8.35
N LEU A 146 -5.62 -5.87 8.51
CA LEU A 146 -6.88 -5.64 7.79
C LEU A 146 -6.63 -5.53 6.28
N TRP A 147 -5.65 -4.73 5.88
CA TRP A 147 -5.30 -4.55 4.48
C TRP A 147 -4.91 -5.87 3.80
N ILE A 148 -4.03 -6.67 4.41
CA ILE A 148 -3.62 -7.97 3.84
C ILE A 148 -4.78 -8.96 3.79
N SER A 149 -5.67 -8.91 4.78
CA SER A 149 -6.89 -9.71 4.83
C SER A 149 -7.82 -9.39 3.66
N ASP A 150 -8.04 -8.10 3.41
CA ASP A 150 -8.83 -7.62 2.26
C ASP A 150 -8.15 -7.98 0.93
N LEU A 151 -6.83 -7.80 0.85
CA LEU A 151 -6.02 -8.12 -0.34
C LEU A 151 -6.12 -9.59 -0.74
N LEU A 152 -6.04 -10.49 0.23
CA LEU A 152 -6.04 -11.95 0.02
C LEU A 152 -7.44 -12.57 0.06
N GLY A 153 -8.43 -11.84 0.57
CA GLY A 153 -9.83 -12.27 0.62
C GLY A 153 -10.11 -13.45 1.55
N TYR A 154 -9.24 -13.69 2.56
CA TYR A 154 -9.44 -14.84 3.48
C TYR A 154 -10.32 -14.53 4.68
N GLN A 155 -10.59 -13.25 4.94
CA GLN A 155 -11.43 -12.83 6.05
C GLN A 155 -12.72 -12.18 5.54
N ASN A 156 -13.87 -12.78 5.85
CA ASN A 156 -15.17 -12.21 5.49
C ASN A 156 -15.75 -11.46 6.70
N MET A 157 -15.24 -10.25 6.94
CA MET A 157 -15.71 -9.43 8.04
C MET A 157 -16.96 -8.65 7.61
N PRO A 158 -18.08 -8.70 8.37
CA PRO A 158 -19.24 -7.87 8.08
C PRO A 158 -18.86 -6.38 8.05
N THR A 159 -19.37 -5.63 7.08
CA THR A 159 -19.04 -4.22 6.86
C THR A 159 -19.19 -3.37 8.13
N ARG A 160 -20.27 -3.61 8.92
CA ARG A 160 -20.48 -2.89 10.19
C ARG A 160 -19.40 -3.19 11.22
N LEU A 161 -18.95 -4.43 11.32
CA LEU A 161 -17.87 -4.82 12.25
C LEU A 161 -16.55 -4.20 11.80
N ARG A 162 -16.26 -4.24 10.50
CA ARG A 162 -15.05 -3.61 9.93
C ARG A 162 -15.00 -2.12 10.22
N ALA A 163 -16.09 -1.40 9.99
CA ALA A 163 -16.19 0.03 10.28
C ALA A 163 -15.97 0.32 11.77
N GLU A 164 -16.51 -0.50 12.67
CA GLU A 164 -16.32 -0.36 14.11
C GLU A 164 -14.87 -0.61 14.53
N VAL A 165 -14.20 -1.64 13.95
CA VAL A 165 -12.78 -1.90 14.19
C VAL A 165 -11.92 -0.70 13.76
N VAL A 166 -12.15 -0.16 12.56
CA VAL A 166 -11.43 1.04 12.07
C VAL A 166 -11.66 2.23 13.00
N ARG A 167 -12.90 2.48 13.41
CA ARG A 167 -13.23 3.55 14.36
C ARG A 167 -12.50 3.41 15.69
N GLN A 168 -12.42 2.19 16.24
CA GLN A 168 -11.69 1.92 17.48
C GLN A 168 -10.18 2.14 17.33
N LEU A 169 -9.60 1.72 16.21
CA LEU A 169 -8.19 1.98 15.91
C LEU A 169 -7.90 3.49 15.80
N GLU A 170 -8.79 4.27 15.17
CA GLU A 170 -8.65 5.72 15.11
C GLU A 170 -8.72 6.36 16.51
N GLN A 171 -9.62 5.90 17.37
CA GLN A 171 -9.70 6.37 18.75
C GLN A 171 -8.45 6.00 19.56
N LEU A 172 -7.96 4.77 19.39
CA LEU A 172 -6.73 4.31 20.03
C LEU A 172 -5.53 5.16 19.59
N ALA A 173 -5.46 5.54 18.32
CA ALA A 173 -4.39 6.38 17.78
C ALA A 173 -4.48 7.85 18.25
N LEU A 174 -5.63 8.31 18.77
CA LEU A 174 -5.85 9.64 19.32
C LEU A 174 -5.74 9.70 20.85
N ALA A 175 -5.74 8.55 21.53
CA ALA A 175 -5.68 8.51 22.98
C ALA A 175 -4.45 9.26 23.51
N LYS A 176 -4.66 10.06 24.55
CA LYS A 176 -3.60 10.74 25.29
C LYS A 176 -3.07 9.79 26.36
N ASP A 177 -1.82 9.98 26.70
CA ASP A 177 -1.17 9.31 27.85
C ASP A 177 -1.70 9.88 29.15
#